data_f49b4a8383c130dbcc7db64ac16ef0ba
#
_entry.id   f49b4a8383c130dbcc7db64ac16ef0ba
#
_cell.length_a   1.000
_cell.length_b   1.000
_cell.length_c   1.000
_cell.angle_alpha   90.00
_cell.angle_beta   90.00
_cell.angle_gamma   90.00
#
_symmetry.space_group_name_H-M   'P 1'
#
loop_
_entity.id
_entity.type
_entity.pdbx_description
1 polymer ?
#
loop_
_entity_poly.entity_id
_entity_poly.type
_entity_poly.pdbx_seq_one_letter_code
_entity_poly.pdbx_strand_id
1 'polypeptide(L)'
;MSAKSPSKPAKTSLAKTSLAKAPAATASRPLHLLKLCVGAESIEDLTDWIAERLADKTARGLPVEHGHITRMVPTRTEELLGGGSLYWVIKGEIMCRQRLVDIRPFVDGEGIRRCTLVLDPQVVRVAPRPHRPFQGWRYLKDVDVAADLDAAGKGAAGLPAEMERELRSLGLL
;
A
#
# COMPACT_ATOMS: atom_id res chain seq x y z
N MET A 1 3.46 56.97 57.10
CA MET A 1 4.47 56.18 57.78
C MET A 1 4.12 54.70 57.50
N SER A 2 4.70 54.24 56.50
CA SER A 2 5.77 53.24 56.43
C SER A 2 5.47 51.94 57.11
N ALA A 3 5.29 50.90 56.34
CA ALA A 3 5.97 49.61 56.62
C ALA A 3 5.85 48.67 55.42
N LYS A 4 6.97 48.34 55.00
CA LYS A 4 7.41 47.53 53.88
C LYS A 4 7.33 46.05 54.27
N SER A 5 6.71 45.20 53.45
CA SER A 5 6.84 43.75 53.55
C SER A 5 7.59 43.17 52.37
N PRO A 6 8.56 42.29 52.57
CA PRO A 6 9.28 41.68 51.47
C PRO A 6 8.62 40.35 51.03
N SER A 7 8.49 40.22 49.74
CA SER A 7 8.00 39.04 49.04
C SER A 7 9.00 37.90 49.14
N LYS A 8 8.47 36.69 49.41
CA LYS A 8 9.21 35.44 49.42
C LYS A 8 9.14 34.79 48.02
N PRO A 9 10.22 34.30 47.44
CA PRO A 9 10.17 33.71 46.12
C PRO A 9 9.56 32.29 46.14
N ALA A 10 8.64 32.05 45.20
CA ALA A 10 8.04 30.78 44.96
C ALA A 10 9.05 29.80 44.34
N LYS A 11 9.17 28.63 44.93
CA LYS A 11 9.99 27.49 44.41
C LYS A 11 9.29 26.90 43.19
N THR A 12 9.90 27.03 42.03
CA THR A 12 9.50 26.36 40.80
C THR A 12 9.76 24.84 40.95
N SER A 13 8.69 24.07 41.06
CA SER A 13 8.72 22.61 41.02
C SER A 13 8.91 22.17 39.58
N LEU A 14 10.06 21.58 39.25
CA LEU A 14 10.26 20.91 37.99
C LEU A 14 9.36 19.67 37.98
N ALA A 15 8.30 19.71 37.17
CA ALA A 15 7.53 18.53 36.81
C ALA A 15 8.41 17.61 35.94
N LYS A 16 8.76 16.46 36.50
CA LYS A 16 9.38 15.35 35.74
C LYS A 16 8.36 14.84 34.73
N THR A 17 8.54 15.22 33.47
CA THR A 17 7.80 14.63 32.35
C THR A 17 8.24 13.17 32.24
N SER A 18 7.42 12.27 32.75
CA SER A 18 7.54 10.85 32.52
C SER A 18 7.30 10.59 31.06
N LEU A 19 8.37 10.28 30.34
CA LEU A 19 8.31 9.78 28.96
C LEU A 19 7.65 8.41 28.98
N ALA A 20 6.34 8.37 28.78
CA ALA A 20 5.60 7.12 28.62
C ALA A 20 6.17 6.42 27.37
N LYS A 21 6.95 5.37 27.63
CA LYS A 21 7.40 4.42 26.63
C LYS A 21 6.16 3.80 25.99
N ALA A 22 5.89 4.20 24.75
CA ALA A 22 4.85 3.56 23.93
C ALA A 22 5.09 2.04 23.96
N PRO A 23 4.03 1.21 24.11
CA PRO A 23 4.20 -0.23 24.06
C PRO A 23 4.75 -0.56 22.66
N ALA A 24 5.86 -1.28 22.62
CA ALA A 24 6.35 -1.87 21.40
C ALA A 24 5.24 -2.82 20.92
N ALA A 25 4.45 -2.36 19.95
CA ALA A 25 3.53 -3.22 19.26
C ALA A 25 4.37 -4.37 18.71
N THR A 26 4.09 -5.58 19.16
CA THR A 26 4.60 -6.80 18.53
C THR A 26 4.19 -6.69 17.09
N ALA A 27 5.14 -6.35 16.21
CA ALA A 27 4.86 -6.10 14.81
C ALA A 27 4.41 -7.44 14.20
N SER A 28 3.11 -7.69 14.23
CA SER A 28 2.52 -8.77 13.47
C SER A 28 2.87 -8.49 12.01
N ARG A 29 3.38 -9.52 11.31
CA ARG A 29 3.70 -9.37 9.89
C ARG A 29 2.47 -8.85 9.14
N PRO A 30 2.63 -7.88 8.24
CA PRO A 30 1.51 -7.30 7.55
C PRO A 30 0.77 -8.36 6.74
N LEU A 31 -0.54 -8.16 6.61
CA LEU A 31 -1.36 -8.93 5.69
C LEU A 31 -1.48 -8.16 4.39
N HIS A 32 -1.54 -8.87 3.29
CA HIS A 32 -1.63 -8.29 1.96
C HIS A 32 -2.90 -8.77 1.25
N LEU A 33 -3.22 -8.12 0.13
CA LEU A 33 -4.25 -8.56 -0.81
C LEU A 33 -3.61 -8.98 -2.12
N LEU A 34 -4.24 -9.93 -2.79
CA LEU A 34 -3.91 -10.37 -4.13
C LEU A 34 -5.13 -10.22 -5.03
N LYS A 35 -4.96 -9.66 -6.24
CA LYS A 35 -6.06 -9.45 -7.18
C LYS A 35 -5.58 -9.51 -8.63
N LEU A 36 -6.46 -10.00 -9.52
CA LEU A 36 -6.22 -9.90 -10.96
C LEU A 36 -6.31 -8.44 -11.41
N CYS A 37 -5.33 -8.00 -12.18
CA CYS A 37 -5.35 -6.71 -12.86
C CYS A 37 -6.12 -6.86 -14.18
N VAL A 38 -7.42 -6.58 -14.14
CA VAL A 38 -8.24 -6.67 -15.35
C VAL A 38 -8.06 -5.39 -16.17
N GLY A 39 -7.71 -5.55 -17.44
CA GLY A 39 -7.56 -4.44 -18.39
C GLY A 39 -6.12 -3.94 -18.57
N ALA A 40 -5.15 -4.43 -17.80
CA ALA A 40 -3.73 -4.18 -18.03
C ALA A 40 -3.03 -5.48 -18.44
N GLU A 41 -2.20 -5.43 -19.45
CA GLU A 41 -1.41 -6.55 -19.97
C GLU A 41 0.06 -6.46 -19.55
N SER A 42 0.47 -5.31 -19.00
CA SER A 42 1.82 -5.04 -18.51
C SER A 42 1.80 -4.16 -17.25
N ILE A 43 2.94 -4.00 -16.59
CA ILE A 43 3.09 -3.06 -15.48
C ILE A 43 3.00 -1.63 -16.01
N GLU A 44 3.52 -1.40 -17.18
CA GLU A 44 3.52 -0.11 -17.89
C GLU A 44 2.07 0.33 -18.14
N ASP A 45 1.20 -0.53 -18.68
CA ASP A 45 -0.22 -0.23 -18.88
C ASP A 45 -0.91 0.16 -17.58
N LEU A 46 -0.62 -0.54 -16.49
CA LEU A 46 -1.17 -0.22 -15.17
C LEU A 46 -0.69 1.15 -14.70
N THR A 47 0.59 1.47 -14.89
CA THR A 47 1.19 2.73 -14.46
C THR A 47 0.61 3.90 -15.26
N ASP A 48 0.50 3.76 -16.57
CA ASP A 48 -0.07 4.77 -17.46
C ASP A 48 -1.54 5.04 -17.12
N TRP A 49 -2.32 3.99 -16.93
CA TRP A 49 -3.71 4.11 -16.51
C TRP A 49 -3.87 4.82 -15.16
N ILE A 50 -2.99 4.56 -14.19
CA ILE A 50 -2.98 5.28 -12.91
C ILE A 50 -2.69 6.76 -13.14
N ALA A 51 -1.67 7.07 -13.93
CA ALA A 51 -1.27 8.44 -14.23
C ALA A 51 -2.39 9.23 -14.91
N GLU A 52 -3.05 8.65 -15.93
CA GLU A 52 -4.19 9.25 -16.62
C GLU A 52 -5.36 9.55 -15.68
N ARG A 53 -5.71 8.60 -14.81
CA ARG A 53 -6.80 8.81 -13.84
C ARG A 53 -6.49 9.88 -12.80
N LEU A 54 -5.25 9.99 -12.36
CA LEU A 54 -4.85 11.03 -11.42
C LEU A 54 -4.83 12.40 -12.11
N ALA A 55 -4.40 12.48 -13.37
CA ALA A 55 -4.46 13.69 -14.18
C ALA A 55 -5.89 14.17 -14.42
N ASP A 56 -6.82 13.26 -14.76
CA ASP A 56 -8.25 13.58 -14.93
C ASP A 56 -8.85 14.12 -13.61
N LYS A 57 -8.56 13.49 -12.49
CA LYS A 57 -9.01 13.97 -11.18
C LYS A 57 -8.48 15.36 -10.87
N THR A 58 -7.20 15.61 -11.15
CA THR A 58 -6.59 16.93 -10.97
C THR A 58 -7.27 17.98 -11.83
N ALA A 59 -7.50 17.69 -13.11
CA ALA A 59 -8.17 18.60 -14.04
C ALA A 59 -9.62 18.92 -13.60
N ARG A 60 -10.29 17.98 -12.94
CA ARG A 60 -11.66 18.14 -12.43
C ARG A 60 -11.73 18.70 -11.00
N GLY A 61 -10.60 19.05 -10.37
CA GLY A 61 -10.55 19.53 -8.99
C GLY A 61 -11.04 18.50 -7.95
N LEU A 62 -10.95 17.21 -8.26
CA LEU A 62 -11.31 16.12 -7.37
C LEU A 62 -10.10 15.69 -6.49
N PRO A 63 -10.34 15.03 -5.35
CA PRO A 63 -9.24 14.48 -4.54
C PRO A 63 -8.34 13.56 -5.37
N VAL A 64 -7.03 13.87 -5.38
CA VAL A 64 -6.02 13.16 -6.17
C VAL A 64 -5.60 11.90 -5.39
N GLU A 65 -6.45 10.90 -5.40
CA GLU A 65 -6.22 9.61 -4.75
C GLU A 65 -6.39 8.48 -5.78
N HIS A 66 -5.49 7.50 -5.73
CA HIS A 66 -5.65 6.27 -6.51
C HIS A 66 -6.52 5.28 -5.74
N GLY A 67 -7.73 5.01 -6.22
CA GLY A 67 -8.68 4.10 -5.58
C GLY A 67 -9.11 2.98 -6.53
N HIS A 68 -9.16 1.76 -5.99
CA HIS A 68 -9.70 0.59 -6.68
C HIS A 68 -10.97 0.09 -5.99
N ILE A 69 -12.07 -0.01 -6.73
CA ILE A 69 -13.36 -0.42 -6.17
C ILE A 69 -13.53 -1.94 -6.26
N THR A 70 -13.96 -2.55 -5.17
CA THR A 70 -14.26 -3.98 -5.08
C THR A 70 -15.61 -4.21 -4.39
N ARG A 71 -16.28 -5.33 -4.69
CA ARG A 71 -17.54 -5.72 -4.03
C ARG A 71 -17.33 -6.24 -2.62
N MET A 72 -16.25 -6.99 -2.39
CA MET A 72 -15.98 -7.56 -1.07
C MET A 72 -15.20 -6.58 -0.22
N VAL A 73 -15.69 -6.35 1.00
CA VAL A 73 -15.01 -5.53 2.00
C VAL A 73 -14.06 -6.44 2.80
N PRO A 74 -12.76 -6.13 2.87
CA PRO A 74 -11.84 -6.86 3.73
C PRO A 74 -12.24 -6.71 5.21
N THR A 75 -12.24 -7.80 5.96
CA THR A 75 -12.57 -7.80 7.39
C THR A 75 -11.35 -7.56 8.29
N ARG A 76 -10.13 -7.88 7.81
CA ARG A 76 -8.87 -7.73 8.54
C ARG A 76 -8.17 -6.41 8.21
N THR A 77 -8.91 -5.31 8.34
CA THR A 77 -8.48 -3.98 7.89
C THR A 77 -7.23 -3.49 8.62
N GLU A 78 -7.14 -3.66 9.92
CA GLU A 78 -5.99 -3.23 10.73
C GLU A 78 -4.69 -3.91 10.31
N GLU A 79 -4.73 -5.19 10.03
CA GLU A 79 -3.57 -5.96 9.57
C GLU A 79 -3.14 -5.56 8.14
N LEU A 80 -4.11 -5.22 7.29
CA LEU A 80 -3.85 -4.72 5.94
C LEU A 80 -3.23 -3.32 5.96
N LEU A 81 -3.73 -2.43 6.81
CA LEU A 81 -3.23 -1.06 6.93
C LEU A 81 -1.93 -0.97 7.74
N GLY A 82 -1.57 -2.02 8.48
CA GLY A 82 -0.32 -2.15 9.22
C GLY A 82 0.93 -2.33 8.35
N GLY A 83 0.88 -1.94 7.07
CA GLY A 83 1.99 -2.03 6.11
C GLY A 83 1.70 -2.95 4.92
N GLY A 84 0.45 -3.39 4.78
CA GLY A 84 0.02 -4.26 3.69
C GLY A 84 0.04 -3.60 2.31
N SER A 85 -0.02 -4.43 1.30
CA SER A 85 -0.04 -4.02 -0.11
C SER A 85 -1.06 -4.84 -0.89
N LEU A 86 -1.51 -4.30 -2.01
CA LEU A 86 -2.28 -5.03 -3.01
C LEU A 86 -1.31 -5.53 -4.08
N TYR A 87 -1.18 -6.84 -4.21
CA TYR A 87 -0.40 -7.50 -5.26
C TYR A 87 -1.26 -7.72 -6.49
N TRP A 88 -0.72 -7.39 -7.66
CA TRP A 88 -1.41 -7.49 -8.92
C TRP A 88 -0.94 -8.71 -9.71
N VAL A 89 -1.90 -9.50 -10.16
CA VAL A 89 -1.67 -10.60 -11.10
C VAL A 89 -1.95 -10.10 -12.51
N ILE A 90 -0.94 -10.07 -13.35
CA ILE A 90 -0.98 -9.65 -14.76
C ILE A 90 -0.56 -10.85 -15.60
N LYS A 91 -1.34 -11.21 -16.62
CA LYS A 91 -1.07 -12.37 -17.51
C LYS A 91 -0.70 -13.69 -16.79
N GLY A 92 -1.34 -13.91 -15.63
CA GLY A 92 -1.14 -15.16 -14.88
C GLY A 92 0.09 -15.17 -13.95
N GLU A 93 0.72 -14.02 -13.73
CA GLU A 93 1.85 -13.88 -12.81
C GLU A 93 1.63 -12.70 -11.86
N ILE A 94 2.03 -12.86 -10.60
CA ILE A 94 2.16 -11.74 -9.67
C ILE A 94 3.37 -10.93 -10.13
N MET A 95 3.18 -9.68 -10.56
CA MET A 95 4.25 -8.88 -11.17
C MET A 95 4.59 -7.61 -10.42
N CYS A 96 3.64 -7.04 -9.70
CA CYS A 96 3.84 -5.80 -8.97
C CYS A 96 2.92 -5.66 -7.77
N ARG A 97 3.20 -4.68 -6.92
CA ARG A 97 2.38 -4.33 -5.77
C ARG A 97 2.22 -2.83 -5.60
N GLN A 98 1.15 -2.43 -4.94
CA GLN A 98 0.93 -1.06 -4.46
C GLN A 98 0.59 -1.10 -2.97
N ARG A 99 1.12 -0.16 -2.20
CA ARG A 99 0.82 -0.06 -0.76
C ARG A 99 -0.64 0.29 -0.54
N LEU A 100 -1.28 -0.36 0.42
CA LEU A 100 -2.60 0.01 0.91
C LEU A 100 -2.49 1.21 1.84
N VAL A 101 -3.20 2.28 1.51
CA VAL A 101 -3.23 3.53 2.28
C VAL A 101 -4.48 3.59 3.14
N ASP A 102 -5.63 3.18 2.58
CA ASP A 102 -6.91 3.22 3.28
C ASP A 102 -7.90 2.20 2.69
N ILE A 103 -8.92 1.85 3.45
CA ILE A 103 -9.98 0.92 3.05
C ILE A 103 -11.30 1.55 3.45
N ARG A 104 -12.09 1.98 2.46
CA ARG A 104 -13.35 2.73 2.66
C ARG A 104 -14.55 1.96 2.17
N PRO A 105 -15.32 1.32 3.05
CA PRO A 105 -16.62 0.74 2.69
C PRO A 105 -17.61 1.84 2.33
N PHE A 106 -18.45 1.59 1.32
CA PHE A 106 -19.54 2.47 0.95
C PHE A 106 -20.70 1.67 0.36
N VAL A 107 -21.84 2.32 0.19
CA VAL A 107 -22.99 1.78 -0.52
C VAL A 107 -23.14 2.59 -1.80
N ASP A 108 -23.23 1.92 -2.95
CA ASP A 108 -23.41 2.59 -4.23
C ASP A 108 -24.87 3.06 -4.45
N GLY A 109 -25.12 3.73 -5.58
CA GLY A 109 -26.45 4.25 -5.93
C GLY A 109 -27.51 3.17 -6.13
N GLU A 110 -27.13 1.90 -6.25
CA GLU A 110 -28.02 0.75 -6.36
C GLU A 110 -28.26 0.04 -5.03
N GLY A 111 -27.73 0.59 -3.92
CA GLY A 111 -27.83 -0.01 -2.59
C GLY A 111 -26.85 -1.18 -2.34
N ILE A 112 -25.88 -1.39 -3.23
CA ILE A 112 -24.93 -2.49 -3.12
C ILE A 112 -23.72 -2.05 -2.29
N ARG A 113 -23.36 -2.85 -1.30
CA ARG A 113 -22.14 -2.62 -0.50
C ARG A 113 -20.91 -2.84 -1.36
N ARG A 114 -20.01 -1.87 -1.35
CA ARG A 114 -18.73 -1.86 -2.05
C ARG A 114 -17.62 -1.37 -1.13
N CYS A 115 -16.38 -1.47 -1.59
CA CYS A 115 -15.22 -0.98 -0.87
C CYS A 115 -14.27 -0.30 -1.85
N THR A 116 -13.79 0.88 -1.50
CA THR A 116 -12.66 1.51 -2.16
C THR A 116 -11.38 1.15 -1.41
N LEU A 117 -10.48 0.46 -2.08
CA LEU A 117 -9.11 0.27 -1.65
C LEU A 117 -8.32 1.49 -2.13
N VAL A 118 -7.89 2.35 -1.21
CA VAL A 118 -7.02 3.49 -1.54
C VAL A 118 -5.59 2.99 -1.55
N LEU A 119 -4.92 3.21 -2.67
CA LEU A 119 -3.59 2.68 -2.95
C LEU A 119 -2.60 3.83 -3.14
N ASP A 120 -1.37 3.61 -2.76
CA ASP A 120 -0.26 4.47 -3.17
C ASP A 120 -0.15 4.41 -4.70
N PRO A 121 -0.06 5.55 -5.40
CA PRO A 121 0.13 5.55 -6.84
C PRO A 121 1.42 4.86 -7.31
N GLN A 122 2.41 4.76 -6.45
CA GLN A 122 3.68 4.10 -6.76
C GLN A 122 3.48 2.59 -6.96
N VAL A 123 3.83 2.10 -8.14
CA VAL A 123 3.85 0.68 -8.47
C VAL A 123 5.25 0.13 -8.24
N VAL A 124 5.36 -0.86 -7.37
CA VAL A 124 6.63 -1.53 -7.05
C VAL A 124 6.66 -2.87 -7.77
N ARG A 125 7.68 -3.10 -8.60
CA ARG A 125 7.88 -4.39 -9.29
C ARG A 125 8.33 -5.46 -8.30
N VAL A 126 7.81 -6.68 -8.46
CA VAL A 126 8.20 -7.82 -7.64
C VAL A 126 8.70 -8.97 -8.52
N ALA A 127 9.43 -9.90 -7.93
CA ALA A 127 9.86 -11.11 -8.61
C ALA A 127 8.64 -11.87 -9.15
N PRO A 128 8.52 -12.10 -10.46
CA PRO A 128 7.35 -12.74 -11.05
C PRO A 128 7.09 -14.11 -10.45
N ARG A 129 5.83 -14.38 -10.10
CA ARG A 129 5.39 -15.69 -9.58
C ARG A 129 4.12 -16.10 -10.30
N PRO A 130 4.10 -17.29 -10.93
CA PRO A 130 2.90 -17.80 -11.56
C PRO A 130 1.74 -17.91 -10.57
N HIS A 131 0.58 -17.47 -10.99
CA HIS A 131 -0.64 -17.59 -10.20
C HIS A 131 -1.85 -17.90 -11.08
N ARG A 132 -2.63 -18.91 -10.67
CA ARG A 132 -3.84 -19.30 -11.40
C ARG A 132 -4.89 -18.16 -11.36
N PRO A 133 -5.65 -17.97 -12.44
CA PRO A 133 -6.76 -17.01 -12.46
C PRO A 133 -7.78 -17.30 -11.35
N PHE A 134 -8.31 -16.22 -10.76
CA PHE A 134 -9.38 -16.28 -9.74
C PHE A 134 -10.25 -15.03 -9.82
N GLN A 135 -11.42 -15.06 -9.22
CA GLN A 135 -12.33 -13.93 -9.19
C GLN A 135 -12.25 -13.19 -7.85
N GLY A 136 -12.35 -11.86 -7.89
CA GLY A 136 -12.31 -11.00 -6.71
C GLY A 136 -10.87 -10.75 -6.23
N TRP A 137 -10.69 -10.72 -4.92
CA TRP A 137 -9.38 -10.61 -4.26
C TRP A 137 -9.21 -11.76 -3.26
N ARG A 138 -7.96 -11.99 -2.82
CA ARG A 138 -7.60 -12.98 -1.79
C ARG A 138 -6.66 -12.32 -0.79
N TYR A 139 -6.69 -12.80 0.45
CA TYR A 139 -5.61 -12.50 1.41
C TYR A 139 -4.32 -13.21 0.98
N LEU A 140 -3.22 -12.49 1.07
CA LEU A 140 -1.87 -13.00 0.84
C LEU A 140 -1.06 -12.75 2.13
N LYS A 141 -0.47 -13.83 2.66
CA LYS A 141 0.35 -13.74 3.86
C LYS A 141 1.74 -13.18 3.52
N ASP A 142 2.35 -12.45 4.44
CA ASP A 142 3.69 -11.89 4.28
C ASP A 142 4.77 -12.93 3.93
N VAL A 143 4.61 -14.17 4.40
CA VAL A 143 5.53 -15.28 4.06
C VAL A 143 5.39 -15.76 2.61
N ASP A 144 4.30 -15.44 1.95
CA ASP A 144 3.98 -15.88 0.59
C ASP A 144 4.19 -14.78 -0.46
N VAL A 145 4.66 -13.60 -0.04
CA VAL A 145 4.89 -12.48 -0.97
C VAL A 145 6.13 -12.70 -1.83
N ALA A 146 6.11 -12.14 -3.02
CA ALA A 146 7.29 -12.05 -3.87
C ALA A 146 8.19 -10.90 -3.42
N ALA A 147 9.49 -11.06 -3.55
CA ALA A 147 10.46 -10.02 -3.20
C ALA A 147 10.37 -8.83 -4.17
N ASP A 148 10.57 -7.62 -3.65
CA ASP A 148 10.65 -6.42 -4.46
C ASP A 148 11.91 -6.44 -5.32
N LEU A 149 11.78 -6.20 -6.62
CA LEU A 149 12.92 -6.12 -7.54
C LEU A 149 13.69 -4.82 -7.39
N ASP A 150 13.00 -3.73 -7.09
CA ASP A 150 13.61 -2.41 -6.93
C ASP A 150 14.44 -2.26 -5.65
N ALA A 151 14.13 -3.07 -4.61
CA ALA A 151 14.89 -3.11 -3.36
C ALA A 151 16.21 -3.89 -3.50
N ALA A 152 16.31 -4.79 -4.46
CA ALA A 152 17.49 -5.63 -4.70
C ALA A 152 18.57 -4.97 -5.59
N GLY A 153 18.39 -3.70 -5.97
CA GLY A 153 19.34 -2.86 -6.68
C GLY A 153 20.02 -3.54 -7.88
N LYS A 154 19.63 -3.15 -9.10
CA LYS A 154 20.44 -3.29 -10.33
C LYS A 154 20.59 -4.69 -10.97
N GLY A 155 19.63 -5.56 -10.83
CA GLY A 155 19.54 -6.73 -11.71
C GLY A 155 18.47 -6.51 -12.77
N ALA A 156 18.82 -6.30 -14.02
CA ALA A 156 17.92 -6.15 -15.16
C ALA A 156 17.06 -4.86 -15.24
N ALA A 157 17.48 -3.75 -14.64
CA ALA A 157 16.87 -2.45 -14.89
C ALA A 157 17.05 -2.06 -16.37
N GLY A 158 15.98 -2.22 -17.17
CA GLY A 158 15.94 -1.80 -18.57
C GLY A 158 15.63 -2.91 -19.59
N LEU A 159 15.44 -4.14 -19.16
CA LEU A 159 15.00 -5.20 -20.08
C LEU A 159 13.47 -5.22 -20.18
N PRO A 160 12.89 -5.33 -21.38
CA PRO A 160 11.46 -5.60 -21.54
C PRO A 160 11.06 -6.87 -20.79
N ALA A 161 9.86 -6.88 -20.19
CA ALA A 161 9.37 -8.00 -19.38
C ALA A 161 9.36 -9.36 -20.13
N GLU A 162 9.26 -9.31 -21.45
CA GLU A 162 9.32 -10.48 -22.31
C GLU A 162 10.74 -11.05 -22.39
N MET A 163 11.75 -10.19 -22.51
CA MET A 163 13.17 -10.58 -22.53
C MET A 163 13.64 -11.09 -21.17
N GLU A 164 13.16 -10.51 -20.07
CA GLU A 164 13.43 -11.05 -18.72
C GLU A 164 12.86 -12.46 -18.55
N ARG A 165 11.67 -12.71 -19.08
CA ARG A 165 11.02 -14.02 -19.04
C ARG A 165 11.83 -15.05 -19.84
N GLU A 166 12.29 -14.67 -21.01
CA GLU A 166 13.08 -15.52 -21.89
C GLU A 166 14.45 -15.85 -21.29
N LEU A 167 15.15 -14.85 -20.77
CA LEU A 167 16.44 -15.04 -20.08
C LEU A 167 16.29 -15.93 -18.83
N ARG A 168 15.21 -15.79 -18.08
CA ARG A 168 14.93 -16.65 -16.92
C ARG A 168 14.59 -18.08 -17.33
N SER A 169 13.85 -18.28 -18.43
CA SER A 169 13.57 -19.61 -18.97
C SER A 169 14.83 -20.34 -19.46
N LEU A 170 15.84 -19.56 -19.85
CA LEU A 170 17.16 -20.04 -20.28
C LEU A 170 18.16 -20.20 -19.13
N GLY A 171 17.75 -19.87 -17.88
CA GLY A 171 18.64 -19.93 -16.71
C GLY A 171 19.74 -18.86 -16.70
N LEU A 172 19.55 -17.76 -17.43
CA LEU A 172 20.52 -16.65 -17.56
C LEU A 172 20.24 -15.48 -16.61
N LEU A 173 19.12 -15.54 -15.86
CA LEU A 173 18.71 -14.61 -14.78
C LEU A 173 18.14 -15.40 -13.60
#